data_b8591817c107546440b40065f8dd8218
#
_entry.id   b8591817c107546440b40065f8dd8218
#
_cell.length_a   1.000
_cell.length_b   1.000
_cell.length_c   1.000
_cell.angle_alpha   90.00
_cell.angle_beta   90.00
_cell.angle_gamma   90.00
#
_symmetry.space_group_name_H-M   'P 1'
#
loop_
_entity.id
_entity.type
_entity.pdbx_description
1 polymer ?
#
loop_
_entity_poly.entity_id
_entity_poly.type
_entity_poly.pdbx_seq_one_letter_code
_entity_poly.pdbx_strand_id
1 'polypeptide(L)'
;MDISQITPSLFVGGQPAPADAPALCDLGIGLIISMRGEVRPDPVFSLPPLASLWLRTIDTFLTPIPMRALERGVRAALPVIESGRKVLVHCHHGKHRSVAQAAAILIAQGYSAADAMWKLRAERTAADPHIWYIRRRIEKFETHWNTLPLKTS
;
A
#
# COMPACT_ATOMS: atom_id res chain seq x y z
N MET A 1 -1.06 -6.42 16.64
CA MET A 1 -1.05 -6.16 15.18
C MET A 1 -0.44 -4.80 14.93
N ASP A 2 0.59 -4.75 14.13
CA ASP A 2 1.33 -3.51 13.84
C ASP A 2 0.79 -2.85 12.57
N ILE A 3 -0.25 -2.05 12.69
CA ILE A 3 -0.80 -1.25 11.60
C ILE A 3 -1.06 0.18 12.05
N SER A 4 -0.98 1.12 11.12
CA SER A 4 -1.26 2.53 11.35
C SER A 4 -2.27 3.03 10.35
N GLN A 5 -3.25 3.78 10.81
CA GLN A 5 -4.23 4.42 9.94
C GLN A 5 -3.61 5.69 9.34
N ILE A 6 -3.53 5.73 8.02
CA ILE A 6 -2.96 6.87 7.30
C ILE A 6 -4.06 7.87 6.94
N THR A 7 -5.15 7.36 6.38
CA THR A 7 -6.37 8.11 6.08
C THR A 7 -7.56 7.29 6.57
N PRO A 8 -8.78 7.82 6.56
CA PRO A 8 -9.94 6.99 6.95
C PRO A 8 -10.07 5.68 6.16
N SER A 9 -9.52 5.59 4.95
CA SER A 9 -9.65 4.41 4.08
C SER A 9 -8.35 3.65 3.83
N LEU A 10 -7.21 4.10 4.37
CA LEU A 10 -5.90 3.50 4.07
C LEU A 10 -5.11 3.23 5.34
N PHE A 11 -4.65 1.99 5.47
CA PHE A 11 -3.77 1.53 6.56
C PHE A 11 -2.45 1.02 5.99
N VAL A 12 -1.39 1.19 6.75
CA VAL A 12 -0.05 0.64 6.43
C VAL A 12 0.45 -0.12 7.63
N GLY A 13 1.08 -1.26 7.40
CA GLY A 13 1.59 -2.06 8.51
C GLY A 13 2.67 -3.06 8.15
N GLY A 14 3.12 -3.75 9.19
CA GLY A 14 3.93 -4.95 9.07
C GLY A 14 3.06 -6.17 8.77
N GLN A 15 3.69 -7.33 8.72
CA GLN A 15 3.00 -8.58 8.41
C GLN A 15 1.93 -8.90 9.45
N PRO A 16 0.64 -8.96 9.09
CA PRO A 16 -0.37 -9.40 10.03
C PRO A 16 -0.29 -10.91 10.24
N ALA A 17 -0.66 -11.36 11.43
CA ALA A 17 -0.80 -12.79 11.73
C ALA A 17 -2.17 -13.29 11.23
N PRO A 18 -2.29 -14.59 10.87
CA PRO A 18 -3.59 -15.14 10.49
C PRO A 18 -4.69 -14.89 11.53
N ALA A 19 -4.35 -14.90 12.81
CA ALA A 19 -5.28 -14.62 13.90
C ALA A 19 -5.81 -13.17 13.92
N ASP A 20 -5.18 -12.26 13.18
CA ASP A 20 -5.61 -10.87 13.08
C ASP A 20 -6.78 -10.67 12.10
N ALA A 21 -7.12 -11.68 11.30
CA ALA A 21 -8.15 -11.56 10.27
C ALA A 21 -9.50 -11.06 10.82
N PRO A 22 -10.03 -11.54 11.95
CA PRO A 22 -11.27 -11.00 12.50
C PRO A 22 -11.19 -9.51 12.84
N ALA A 23 -10.08 -9.05 13.41
CA ALA A 23 -9.87 -7.66 13.74
C ALA A 23 -9.82 -6.79 12.48
N LEU A 24 -9.20 -7.28 11.42
CA LEU A 24 -9.18 -6.58 10.13
C LEU A 24 -10.57 -6.45 9.53
N CYS A 25 -11.38 -7.49 9.64
CA CYS A 25 -12.78 -7.43 9.21
C CYS A 25 -13.56 -6.37 10.02
N ASP A 26 -13.36 -6.34 11.34
CA ASP A 26 -14.04 -5.39 12.23
C ASP A 26 -13.66 -3.94 11.92
N LEU A 27 -12.44 -3.71 11.45
CA LEU A 27 -11.99 -2.39 11.01
C LEU A 27 -12.61 -1.96 9.67
N GLY A 28 -13.26 -2.87 8.95
CA GLY A 28 -13.83 -2.58 7.63
C GLY A 28 -12.86 -2.76 6.48
N ILE A 29 -11.73 -3.46 6.71
CA ILE A 29 -10.79 -3.76 5.64
C ILE A 29 -11.46 -4.66 4.61
N GLY A 30 -11.35 -4.29 3.34
CA GLY A 30 -11.88 -5.06 2.22
C GLY A 30 -10.80 -5.63 1.32
N LEU A 31 -9.60 -5.03 1.33
CA LEU A 31 -8.47 -5.46 0.52
C LEU A 31 -7.18 -5.39 1.35
N ILE A 32 -6.41 -6.47 1.29
CA ILE A 32 -5.07 -6.53 1.87
C ILE A 32 -4.07 -6.68 0.72
N ILE A 33 -3.17 -5.72 0.60
CA ILE A 33 -2.10 -5.76 -0.39
C ILE A 33 -0.81 -6.18 0.31
N SER A 34 -0.29 -7.35 -0.04
CA SER A 34 1.00 -7.82 0.44
C SER A 34 2.08 -7.46 -0.56
N MET A 35 3.09 -6.75 -0.08
CA MET A 35 4.28 -6.39 -0.86
C MET A 35 5.43 -7.37 -0.64
N ARG A 36 5.20 -8.48 0.06
CA ARG A 36 6.24 -9.46 0.38
C ARG A 36 6.34 -10.54 -0.68
N GLY A 37 7.26 -10.37 -1.63
CA GLY A 37 7.52 -11.37 -2.65
C GLY A 37 8.06 -12.69 -2.10
N GLU A 38 8.69 -12.64 -0.93
CA GLU A 38 9.33 -13.78 -0.28
C GLU A 38 8.37 -14.68 0.50
N VAL A 39 7.14 -14.22 0.75
CA VAL A 39 6.15 -14.97 1.56
C VAL A 39 4.80 -14.94 0.88
N ARG A 40 4.22 -16.12 0.66
CA ARG A 40 2.85 -16.22 0.16
C ARG A 40 1.87 -15.76 1.24
N PRO A 41 0.89 -14.93 0.90
CA PRO A 41 -0.15 -14.55 1.87
C PRO A 41 -0.91 -15.76 2.39
N ASP A 42 -1.26 -15.72 3.68
CA ASP A 42 -2.09 -16.78 4.27
C ASP A 42 -3.48 -16.78 3.61
N PRO A 43 -4.02 -17.95 3.28
CA PRO A 43 -5.36 -18.05 2.66
C PRO A 43 -6.48 -17.38 3.44
N VAL A 44 -6.35 -17.22 4.74
CA VAL A 44 -7.37 -16.57 5.58
C VAL A 44 -7.64 -15.13 5.12
N PHE A 45 -6.63 -14.45 4.57
CA PHE A 45 -6.78 -13.07 4.10
C PHE A 45 -7.51 -12.96 2.76
N SER A 46 -7.85 -14.08 2.14
CA SER A 46 -8.66 -14.13 0.93
C SER A 46 -10.08 -14.64 1.18
N LEU A 47 -10.42 -14.92 2.43
CA LEU A 47 -11.78 -15.32 2.78
C LEU A 47 -12.68 -14.08 2.87
N PRO A 48 -13.84 -14.07 2.19
CA PRO A 48 -14.76 -12.94 2.29
C PRO A 48 -15.11 -12.62 3.75
N PRO A 49 -15.22 -11.34 4.13
CA PRO A 49 -15.25 -10.14 3.28
C PRO A 49 -13.86 -9.58 2.88
N LEU A 50 -12.78 -10.27 3.22
CA LEU A 50 -11.42 -9.86 2.85
C LEU A 50 -11.11 -10.33 1.42
N ALA A 51 -10.34 -9.53 0.70
CA ALA A 51 -9.70 -9.90 -0.55
C ALA A 51 -8.20 -9.62 -0.43
N SER A 52 -7.39 -10.36 -1.15
CA SER A 52 -5.93 -10.28 -1.05
C SER A 52 -5.31 -10.05 -2.41
N LEU A 53 -4.33 -9.17 -2.49
CA LEU A 53 -3.49 -8.95 -3.66
C LEU A 53 -2.03 -9.17 -3.24
N TRP A 54 -1.36 -10.08 -3.92
CA TRP A 54 0.05 -10.36 -3.67
C TRP A 54 0.91 -9.73 -4.75
N LEU A 55 1.66 -8.70 -4.38
CA LEU A 55 2.64 -8.06 -5.25
C LEU A 55 4.04 -8.54 -4.84
N ARG A 56 4.67 -9.31 -5.71
CA ARG A 56 5.93 -9.98 -5.42
C ARG A 56 7.10 -9.04 -5.57
N THR A 57 7.30 -8.17 -4.60
CA THR A 57 8.39 -7.21 -4.58
C THR A 57 9.45 -7.59 -3.55
N ILE A 58 10.65 -7.01 -3.70
CA ILE A 58 11.79 -7.25 -2.82
C ILE A 58 12.21 -5.93 -2.20
N ASP A 59 12.57 -5.95 -0.90
CA ASP A 59 13.03 -4.75 -0.20
C ASP A 59 14.56 -4.65 -0.29
N THR A 60 15.03 -4.09 -1.39
CA THR A 60 16.46 -3.81 -1.58
C THR A 60 16.64 -2.64 -2.54
N PHE A 61 17.68 -1.83 -2.31
CA PHE A 61 18.03 -0.75 -3.22
C PHE A 61 18.51 -1.24 -4.58
N LEU A 62 18.91 -2.51 -4.69
CA LEU A 62 19.36 -3.13 -5.95
C LEU A 62 18.21 -3.60 -6.83
N THR A 63 17.03 -3.78 -6.27
CA THR A 63 15.86 -4.27 -7.00
C THR A 63 14.70 -3.30 -6.81
N PRO A 64 14.63 -2.23 -7.60
CA PRO A 64 13.56 -1.24 -7.47
C PRO A 64 12.18 -1.87 -7.65
N ILE A 65 11.20 -1.37 -6.89
CA ILE A 65 9.81 -1.80 -7.05
C ILE A 65 9.34 -1.43 -8.46
N PRO A 66 8.85 -2.38 -9.28
CA PRO A 66 8.37 -2.06 -10.61
C PRO A 66 7.19 -1.07 -10.58
N MET A 67 7.18 -0.11 -11.51
CA MET A 67 6.05 0.83 -11.62
C MET A 67 4.73 0.10 -11.87
N ARG A 68 4.76 -0.99 -12.66
CA ARG A 68 3.57 -1.81 -12.92
C ARG A 68 3.00 -2.45 -11.65
N ALA A 69 3.86 -2.78 -10.68
CA ALA A 69 3.41 -3.32 -9.40
C ALA A 69 2.68 -2.25 -8.58
N LEU A 70 3.24 -1.06 -8.50
CA LEU A 70 2.62 0.06 -7.82
C LEU A 70 1.29 0.45 -8.48
N GLU A 71 1.25 0.51 -9.81
CA GLU A 71 0.02 0.81 -10.54
C GLU A 71 -1.04 -0.28 -10.32
N ARG A 72 -0.64 -1.55 -10.32
CA ARG A 72 -1.56 -2.66 -10.07
C ARG A 72 -2.19 -2.55 -8.68
N GLY A 73 -1.38 -2.22 -7.67
CA GLY A 73 -1.88 -1.99 -6.31
C GLY A 73 -2.87 -0.83 -6.25
N VAL A 74 -2.57 0.27 -6.93
CA VAL A 74 -3.47 1.44 -7.01
C VAL A 74 -4.80 1.06 -7.65
N ARG A 75 -4.75 0.37 -8.79
CA ARG A 75 -5.97 -0.02 -9.52
C ARG A 75 -6.83 -1.00 -8.76
N ALA A 76 -6.25 -1.81 -7.89
CA ALA A 76 -6.99 -2.69 -6.99
C ALA A 76 -7.58 -1.92 -5.79
N ALA A 77 -6.86 -0.95 -5.28
CA ALA A 77 -7.25 -0.21 -4.07
C ALA A 77 -8.38 0.79 -4.32
N LEU A 78 -8.33 1.55 -5.41
CA LEU A 78 -9.27 2.64 -5.64
C LEU A 78 -10.74 2.18 -5.65
N PRO A 79 -11.13 1.10 -6.34
CA PRO A 79 -12.53 0.64 -6.31
C PRO A 79 -13.00 0.25 -4.91
N VAL A 80 -12.13 -0.33 -4.11
CA VAL A 80 -12.44 -0.72 -2.71
C VAL A 80 -12.70 0.51 -1.87
N ILE A 81 -11.85 1.52 -2.01
CA ILE A 81 -12.00 2.80 -1.30
C ILE A 81 -13.29 3.51 -1.75
N GLU A 82 -13.57 3.53 -3.04
CA GLU A 82 -14.78 4.13 -3.58
C GLU A 82 -16.04 3.44 -3.08
N SER A 83 -15.98 2.14 -2.79
CA SER A 83 -17.09 1.40 -2.21
C SER A 83 -17.34 1.67 -0.72
N GLY A 84 -16.50 2.49 -0.10
CA GLY A 84 -16.58 2.79 1.33
C GLY A 84 -15.83 1.81 2.21
N ARG A 85 -15.10 0.87 1.63
CA ARG A 85 -14.27 -0.08 2.38
C ARG A 85 -12.83 0.41 2.47
N LYS A 86 -12.02 -0.27 3.27
CA LYS A 86 -10.68 0.18 3.59
C LYS A 86 -9.63 -0.79 3.03
N VAL A 87 -8.44 -0.28 2.85
CA VAL A 87 -7.31 -1.03 2.29
C VAL A 87 -6.17 -1.05 3.31
N LEU A 88 -5.60 -2.23 3.53
CA LEU A 88 -4.36 -2.40 4.27
C LEU A 88 -3.25 -2.75 3.27
N VAL A 89 -2.17 -2.00 3.32
CA VAL A 89 -0.94 -2.31 2.58
C VAL A 89 0.13 -2.71 3.59
N HIS A 90 0.72 -3.89 3.42
CA HIS A 90 1.77 -4.33 4.32
C HIS A 90 2.98 -4.89 3.58
N CYS A 91 4.12 -4.86 4.26
CA CYS A 91 5.31 -5.61 3.92
C CYS A 91 5.80 -6.33 5.17
N HIS A 92 7.12 -6.51 5.35
CA HIS A 92 7.59 -7.18 6.58
C HIS A 92 7.42 -6.30 7.82
N HIS A 93 7.91 -5.06 7.76
CA HIS A 93 7.89 -4.13 8.89
C HIS A 93 7.04 -2.88 8.65
N GLY A 94 6.43 -2.74 7.49
CA GLY A 94 5.65 -1.53 7.16
C GLY A 94 6.50 -0.27 7.11
N LYS A 95 7.71 -0.40 6.57
CA LYS A 95 8.72 0.66 6.59
C LYS A 95 9.06 1.20 5.19
N HIS A 96 9.17 0.32 4.20
CA HIS A 96 9.65 0.69 2.85
C HIS A 96 8.67 0.33 1.74
N ARG A 97 8.48 -0.96 1.45
CA ARG A 97 7.67 -1.40 0.29
C ARG A 97 6.20 -1.00 0.42
N SER A 98 5.61 -1.23 1.58
CA SER A 98 4.21 -0.86 1.83
C SER A 98 4.04 0.66 1.85
N VAL A 99 5.04 1.39 2.31
CA VAL A 99 5.05 2.84 2.31
C VAL A 99 5.06 3.39 0.88
N ALA A 100 5.87 2.80 0.00
CA ALA A 100 5.89 3.18 -1.42
C ALA A 100 4.53 2.93 -2.08
N GLN A 101 3.93 1.77 -1.82
CA GLN A 101 2.61 1.45 -2.38
C GLN A 101 1.51 2.37 -1.83
N ALA A 102 1.54 2.65 -0.54
CA ALA A 102 0.57 3.56 0.07
C ALA A 102 0.71 4.97 -0.50
N ALA A 103 1.95 5.44 -0.70
CA ALA A 103 2.20 6.73 -1.34
C ALA A 103 1.63 6.77 -2.75
N ALA A 104 1.78 5.68 -3.51
CA ALA A 104 1.20 5.58 -4.86
C ALA A 104 -0.33 5.72 -4.82
N ILE A 105 -0.99 5.08 -3.85
CA ILE A 105 -2.45 5.21 -3.67
C ILE A 105 -2.82 6.66 -3.36
N LEU A 106 -2.10 7.31 -2.45
CA LEU A 106 -2.34 8.71 -2.09
C LEU A 106 -2.15 9.64 -3.30
N ILE A 107 -1.11 9.41 -4.10
CA ILE A 107 -0.87 10.17 -5.32
C ILE A 107 -2.05 10.02 -6.29
N ALA A 108 -2.55 8.81 -6.47
CA ALA A 108 -3.71 8.57 -7.31
C ALA A 108 -4.98 9.26 -6.79
N GLN A 109 -5.03 9.54 -5.49
CA GLN A 109 -6.13 10.30 -4.86
C GLN A 109 -5.90 11.81 -4.87
N GLY A 110 -4.83 12.29 -5.51
CA GLY A 110 -4.58 13.73 -5.69
C GLY A 110 -3.46 14.31 -4.82
N TYR A 111 -2.81 13.53 -3.98
CA TYR A 111 -1.64 14.01 -3.23
C TYR A 111 -0.45 14.20 -4.18
N SER A 112 0.39 15.20 -3.89
CA SER A 112 1.74 15.24 -4.46
C SER A 112 2.59 14.15 -3.80
N ALA A 113 3.70 13.78 -4.44
CA ALA A 113 4.64 12.84 -3.84
C ALA A 113 5.15 13.37 -2.49
N ALA A 114 5.47 14.66 -2.40
CA ALA A 114 5.95 15.28 -1.17
C ALA A 114 4.90 15.17 -0.05
N ASP A 115 3.65 15.53 -0.33
CA ASP A 115 2.57 15.48 0.66
C ASP A 115 2.26 14.05 1.08
N ALA A 116 2.29 13.09 0.15
CA ALA A 116 2.10 11.68 0.46
C ALA A 116 3.18 11.17 1.42
N MET A 117 4.44 11.50 1.17
CA MET A 117 5.55 11.11 2.04
C MET A 117 5.43 11.72 3.43
N TRP A 118 5.08 12.99 3.53
CA TRP A 118 4.88 13.65 4.81
C TRP A 118 3.71 13.05 5.58
N LYS A 119 2.60 12.76 4.91
CA LYS A 119 1.43 12.14 5.53
C LYS A 119 1.79 10.78 6.12
N LEU A 120 2.48 9.95 5.37
CA LEU A 120 2.90 8.63 5.82
C LEU A 120 3.83 8.72 7.03
N ARG A 121 4.79 9.62 7.00
CA ARG A 121 5.72 9.82 8.10
C ARG A 121 5.02 10.34 9.35
N ALA A 122 4.06 11.23 9.18
CA ALA A 122 3.30 11.80 10.30
C ALA A 122 2.40 10.76 10.99
N GLU A 123 1.78 9.88 10.21
CA GLU A 123 0.79 8.93 10.74
C GLU A 123 1.41 7.60 11.17
N ARG A 124 2.62 7.29 10.67
CA ARG A 124 3.33 6.05 11.04
C ARG A 124 4.80 6.34 11.33
N THR A 125 5.18 6.25 12.60
CA THR A 125 6.56 6.53 13.03
C THR A 125 7.59 5.63 12.34
N ALA A 126 7.26 4.36 12.11
CA ALA A 126 8.15 3.40 11.48
C ALA A 126 8.34 3.66 9.98
N ALA A 127 7.45 4.42 9.33
CA ALA A 127 7.52 4.67 7.90
C ALA A 127 8.78 5.47 7.54
N ASP A 128 9.48 5.03 6.49
CA ASP A 128 10.69 5.68 6.00
C ASP A 128 10.58 5.96 4.49
N PRO A 129 9.66 6.88 4.10
CA PRO A 129 9.44 7.19 2.68
C PRO A 129 10.59 8.00 2.08
N HIS A 130 11.41 8.66 2.91
CA HIS A 130 12.45 9.56 2.46
C HIS A 130 13.79 8.87 2.23
N ILE A 131 13.92 7.58 2.54
CA ILE A 131 15.13 6.84 2.15
C ILE A 131 15.25 6.85 0.62
N TRP A 132 16.45 7.10 0.10
CA TRP A 132 16.66 7.51 -1.30
C TRP A 132 16.03 6.55 -2.33
N TYR A 133 16.12 5.24 -2.14
CA TYR A 133 15.60 4.28 -3.14
C TYR A 133 14.08 4.13 -3.08
N ILE A 134 13.45 4.42 -1.95
CA ILE A 134 11.98 4.45 -1.83
C ILE A 134 11.45 5.79 -2.33
N ARG A 135 12.06 6.89 -1.92
CA ARG A 135 11.68 8.23 -2.40
C ARG A 135 11.69 8.31 -3.92
N ARG A 136 12.73 7.77 -4.55
CA ARG A 136 12.82 7.74 -6.02
C ARG A 136 11.66 6.99 -6.66
N ARG A 137 11.21 5.89 -6.06
CA ARG A 137 10.06 5.14 -6.56
C ARG A 137 8.78 5.95 -6.46
N ILE A 138 8.58 6.64 -5.34
CA ILE A 138 7.41 7.47 -5.10
C ILE A 138 7.37 8.65 -6.09
N GLU A 139 8.49 9.35 -6.23
CA GLU A 139 8.60 10.48 -7.16
C GLU A 139 8.41 10.03 -8.61
N LYS A 140 8.99 8.89 -8.99
CA LYS A 140 8.81 8.34 -10.32
C LYS A 140 7.37 7.91 -10.56
N PHE A 141 6.70 7.37 -9.55
CA PHE A 141 5.30 7.01 -9.67
C PHE A 141 4.42 8.25 -9.89
N GLU A 142 4.70 9.35 -9.22
CA GLU A 142 3.97 10.60 -9.44
C GLU A 142 4.04 11.04 -10.90
N THR A 143 5.24 11.05 -11.47
CA THR A 143 5.43 11.39 -12.88
C THR A 143 4.69 10.39 -13.79
N HIS A 144 4.84 9.10 -13.52
CA HIS A 144 4.19 8.04 -14.29
C HIS A 144 2.67 8.19 -14.28
N TRP A 145 2.10 8.38 -13.08
CA TRP A 145 0.65 8.48 -12.92
C TRP A 145 0.09 9.73 -13.61
N ASN A 146 0.78 10.84 -13.47
CA ASN A 146 0.33 12.12 -14.03
C ASN A 146 0.47 12.19 -15.57
N THR A 147 1.28 11.31 -16.16
CA THR A 147 1.44 11.23 -17.62
C THR A 147 0.53 10.20 -18.27
N LEU A 148 -0.20 9.40 -17.49
CA LEU A 148 -1.15 8.45 -18.06
C LEU A 148 -2.31 9.19 -18.73
N PRO A 149 -2.90 8.63 -19.82
CA PRO A 149 -4.08 9.22 -20.44
C PRO A 149 -5.19 9.38 -19.41
N LEU A 150 -6.06 10.40 -19.63
CA LEU A 150 -7.23 10.61 -18.79
C LEU A 150 -7.95 9.29 -18.56
N LYS A 151 -8.07 8.94 -17.28
CA LYS A 151 -8.75 7.71 -16.90
C LYS A 151 -10.23 7.99 -16.86
N THR A 152 -10.90 7.51 -17.86
CA THR A 152 -12.32 7.31 -17.74
C THR A 152 -12.51 6.19 -16.76
N SER A 153 -13.11 6.50 -15.65
CA SER A 153 -13.55 5.52 -14.67
C SER A 153 -14.47 4.49 -15.31
#